data_fcecf8dd14fa1ba8b75e05ed70c6d459
#
_entry.id   fcecf8dd14fa1ba8b75e05ed70c6d459
#
_cell.length_a   1.000
_cell.length_b   1.000
_cell.length_c   1.000
_cell.angle_alpha   90.00
_cell.angle_beta   90.00
_cell.angle_gamma   90.00
#
_symmetry.space_group_name_H-M   'P 1'
#
loop_
_entity.id
_entity.type
_entity.pdbx_description
1 polymer ?
#
loop_
_entity_poly.entity_id
_entity_poly.type
_entity_poly.pdbx_seq_one_letter_code
_entity_poly.pdbx_strand_id
1 'polypeptide(L)' 'KLRNKVQHKATRNAIKKLKDLSAKKEATKLLPSVVSMLDKLVKNNIIHANKAANLKSKLTKQVSSL' A
#
# COMPACT_ATOMS: atom_id res chain seq x y z
N LYS A 1 5.13 -4.01 19.75
CA LYS A 1 4.39 -2.75 19.58
C LYS A 1 5.16 -1.77 18.70
N LEU A 2 6.45 -1.60 18.97
CA LEU A 2 7.29 -0.74 18.13
C LEU A 2 7.38 -1.27 16.70
N ARG A 3 7.41 -2.60 16.55
CA ARG A 3 7.38 -3.23 15.24
C ARG A 3 6.17 -2.83 14.43
N ASN A 4 5.00 -2.86 15.08
CA ASN A 4 3.76 -2.55 14.39
C ASN A 4 3.78 -1.11 13.87
N LYS A 5 4.27 -0.18 14.67
CA LYS A 5 4.37 1.22 14.27
C LYS A 5 5.32 1.39 13.10
N VAL A 6 6.46 0.72 13.13
CA VAL A 6 7.47 0.83 12.08
C VAL A 6 6.92 0.28 10.77
N GLN A 7 6.32 -0.92 10.80
CA GLN A 7 5.76 -1.52 9.58
C GLN A 7 4.62 -0.69 9.02
N HIS A 8 3.74 -0.20 9.88
CA HIS A 8 2.63 0.63 9.45
C HIS A 8 3.11 1.93 8.82
N LYS A 9 4.12 2.54 9.44
CA LYS A 9 4.71 3.77 8.93
C LYS A 9 5.35 3.56 7.55
N ALA A 10 6.10 2.47 7.40
CA ALA A 10 6.74 2.16 6.13
C ALA A 10 5.70 1.96 5.02
N THR A 11 4.61 1.25 5.33
CA THR A 11 3.55 1.03 4.36
C THR A 11 2.86 2.34 3.99
N ARG A 12 2.57 3.19 4.98
CA ARG A 12 1.96 4.49 4.71
C ARG A 12 2.86 5.35 3.83
N ASN A 13 4.17 5.34 4.09
CA ASN A 13 5.12 6.08 3.26
C ASN A 13 5.12 5.57 1.82
N ALA A 14 5.06 4.25 1.64
CA ALA A 14 5.00 3.65 0.31
C ALA A 14 3.71 4.04 -0.42
N ILE A 15 2.59 4.04 0.28
CA ILE A 15 1.30 4.45 -0.29
C ILE A 15 1.36 5.92 -0.70
N LYS A 16 1.91 6.77 0.14
CA LYS A 16 2.04 8.19 -0.15
C LYS A 16 2.93 8.41 -1.37
N LYS A 17 4.03 7.68 -1.44
CA LYS A 17 4.93 7.75 -2.59
C LYS A 17 4.21 7.34 -3.86
N LEU A 18 3.42 6.27 -3.80
CA LEU A 18 2.65 5.80 -4.94
C LEU A 18 1.66 6.87 -5.41
N LYS A 19 1.00 7.54 -4.47
CA LYS A 19 0.04 8.60 -4.80
C LYS A 19 0.72 9.81 -5.42
N ASP A 20 1.95 10.08 -5.03
CA ASP A 20 2.71 11.21 -5.57
C ASP A 20 3.26 10.95 -6.96
N LEU A 21 3.34 9.67 -7.37
CA LEU A 21 3.82 9.34 -8.70
C LEU A 21 2.80 9.75 -9.75
N SER A 22 3.27 10.44 -10.77
CA SER A 22 2.42 10.82 -11.89
C SER A 22 2.66 9.94 -13.12
N ALA A 23 3.76 9.18 -13.12
CA ALA A 23 4.09 8.29 -14.21
C ALA A 23 3.45 6.92 -13.99
N LYS A 24 2.56 6.53 -14.90
CA LYS A 24 1.85 5.26 -14.79
C LYS A 24 2.80 4.06 -14.72
N LYS A 25 3.88 4.08 -15.51
CA LYS A 25 4.85 2.99 -15.52
C LYS A 25 5.45 2.75 -14.14
N GLU A 26 5.90 3.83 -13.49
CA GLU A 26 6.50 3.72 -12.17
C GLU A 26 5.46 3.32 -11.13
N ALA A 27 4.27 3.88 -11.22
CA ALA A 27 3.20 3.53 -10.30
C ALA A 27 2.84 2.05 -10.43
N THR A 28 2.76 1.55 -11.66
CA THR A 28 2.46 0.15 -11.92
C THR A 28 3.55 -0.76 -11.35
N LYS A 29 4.81 -0.34 -11.42
CA LYS A 29 5.90 -1.12 -10.85
C LYS A 29 5.87 -1.13 -9.33
N LEU A 30 5.51 -0.01 -8.74
CA LEU A 30 5.48 0.11 -7.28
C LEU A 30 4.25 -0.58 -6.67
N LEU A 31 3.15 -0.65 -7.42
CA LEU A 31 1.89 -1.20 -6.92
C LEU A 31 2.03 -2.59 -6.31
N PRO A 32 2.68 -3.57 -6.97
CA PRO A 32 2.82 -4.91 -6.37
C PRO A 32 3.56 -4.89 -5.04
N SER A 33 4.57 -4.04 -4.92
CA SER A 33 5.32 -3.93 -3.66
C SER A 33 4.42 -3.41 -2.54
N VAL A 34 3.61 -2.40 -2.83
CA VAL A 34 2.68 -1.84 -1.85
C VAL A 34 1.64 -2.87 -1.45
N VAL A 35 1.10 -3.61 -2.43
CA VAL A 35 0.13 -4.67 -2.16
C VAL A 35 0.74 -5.73 -1.25
N SER A 36 1.98 -6.13 -1.50
CA SER A 36 2.68 -7.09 -0.65
C SER A 36 2.81 -6.58 0.78
N MET A 37 3.13 -5.30 0.94
CA MET A 37 3.24 -4.71 2.27
C MET A 37 1.90 -4.75 3.01
N LEU A 38 0.81 -4.45 2.31
CA LEU A 38 -0.52 -4.52 2.89
C LEU A 38 -0.88 -5.94 3.31
N ASP A 39 -0.54 -6.92 2.48
CA ASP A 39 -0.78 -8.33 2.81
C ASP A 39 -0.02 -8.75 4.07
N LYS A 40 1.22 -8.29 4.21
CA LYS A 40 2.03 -8.59 5.39
C LYS A 40 1.41 -7.99 6.64
N LEU A 41 0.88 -6.78 6.55
CA LEU A 41 0.23 -6.14 7.68
C LEU A 41 -1.00 -6.92 8.12
N VAL A 42 -1.77 -7.45 7.17
CA VAL A 42 -2.93 -8.29 7.49
C VAL A 42 -2.48 -9.59 8.15
N LYS A 43 -1.44 -10.21 7.60
CA LYS A 43 -0.92 -11.46 8.14
C LYS A 43 -0.43 -11.31 9.56
N ASN A 44 0.12 -10.16 9.89
CA ASN A 44 0.62 -9.87 11.24
C ASN A 44 -0.44 -9.24 12.15
N ASN A 45 -1.69 -9.19 11.69
CA ASN A 45 -2.81 -8.63 12.46
C ASN A 45 -2.63 -7.15 12.82
N ILE A 46 -1.86 -6.42 12.02
CA ILE A 46 -1.65 -4.99 12.23
C ILE A 46 -2.84 -4.20 11.69
N ILE A 47 -3.37 -4.63 10.54
CA ILE A 47 -4.59 -4.03 9.98
C ILE A 47 -5.57 -5.13 9.65
N HIS A 48 -6.85 -4.77 9.56
CA HIS A 48 -7.90 -5.71 9.20
C HIS A 48 -7.89 -5.99 7.70
N ALA A 49 -8.31 -7.21 7.34
CA ALA A 49 -8.36 -7.62 5.93
C ALA A 49 -9.24 -6.68 5.09
N ASN A 50 -10.36 -6.23 5.65
CA ASN A 50 -11.25 -5.30 4.96
C ASN A 50 -10.56 -3.97 4.65
N LYS A 51 -9.78 -3.47 5.59
CA LYS A 51 -9.02 -2.24 5.40
C LYS A 51 -8.01 -2.39 4.28
N ALA A 52 -7.29 -3.52 4.28
CA ALA A 52 -6.30 -3.80 3.24
C ALA A 52 -6.97 -3.89 1.87
N ALA A 53 -8.11 -4.56 1.78
CA ALA A 53 -8.84 -4.70 0.53
C ALA A 53 -9.26 -3.32 -0.01
N ASN A 54 -9.76 -2.45 0.87
CA ASN A 54 -10.15 -1.10 0.48
C ASN A 54 -8.94 -0.30 -0.04
N LEU A 55 -7.82 -0.40 0.65
CA LEU A 55 -6.60 0.30 0.24
C LEU A 55 -6.11 -0.20 -1.11
N LYS A 56 -6.11 -1.52 -1.31
CA LYS A 56 -5.72 -2.11 -2.59
C LYS A 56 -6.60 -1.60 -3.73
N SER A 57 -7.90 -1.57 -3.52
CA SER A 57 -8.85 -1.10 -4.53
C SER A 57 -8.58 0.36 -4.89
N LYS A 58 -8.39 1.20 -3.88
CA LYS A 58 -8.12 2.62 -4.11
C LYS A 58 -6.83 2.82 -4.88
N LEU A 59 -5.78 2.11 -4.51
CA LEU A 59 -4.48 2.23 -5.16
C LEU A 59 -4.55 1.74 -6.60
N THR A 60 -5.23 0.63 -6.84
CA THR A 60 -5.41 0.10 -8.19
C THR A 60 -6.15 1.09 -9.07
N LYS A 61 -7.21 1.69 -8.56
CA LYS A 61 -7.97 2.70 -9.29
C LYS A 61 -7.10 3.92 -9.61
N GLN A 62 -6.33 4.36 -8.63
CA GLN A 62 -5.47 5.52 -8.81
C GLN A 62 -4.43 5.28 -9.91
N VAL A 63 -3.81 4.11 -9.89
CA VAL A 63 -2.82 3.75 -10.92
C VAL A 63 -3.50 3.67 -12.29
N SER A 64 -4.70 3.09 -12.36
CA SER A 64 -5.45 3.02 -13.61
C SER A 64 -5.80 4.39 -14.16
N SER A 65 -5.99 5.38 -13.28
CA SER A 65 -6.34 6.73 -13.68
C SER A 65 -5.16 7.51 -14.25
N LEU A 66 -3.95 7.06 -13.99
CA LEU A 66 -2.77 7.73 -14.51
C LEU A 66 -2.61 7.41 -16.01
#